data_2974326a92c2d29db358f826c622a548
#
_entry.id   2974326a92c2d29db358f826c622a548
#
_cell.length_a   1.000
_cell.length_b   1.000
_cell.length_c   1.000
_cell.angle_alpha   90.00
_cell.angle_beta   90.00
_cell.angle_gamma   90.00
#
_symmetry.space_group_name_H-M   'P 1'
#
loop_
_entity.id
_entity.type
_entity.pdbx_description
1 polymer ?
#
loop_
_entity_poly.entity_id
_entity_poly.type
_entity_poly.pdbx_seq_one_letter_code
_entity_poly.pdbx_strand_id
1 'polypeptide(L)'
;MEIEPKPWNSPDKLWMSGLGIRKYYECYWRYPQEVSQQQADIFHIVDHTDAHIARWLRKAGQRVVVTCHDLVQFIQPEKQSRFPALSLAIWRYSVTGMQQANHAIAVSSNTAKDMQHLLKIPPAQITVALNGVESKFQVLSRDAVDMLRQQYSVFPETICLLHVGGTHQRKNILTVLKVVESLRTKGLSVCLWKTGGQFTPEHKAFIHQHQLEQHIIHFGNPDKDTLIHLYNAADILLSPSLYEGFGLTVVEAMACGTPVITSNVSSLPEVTGDAAILIDPVDVEGMVEAVCLLQKNSVYRQKFRERGLVRAKQLSWYKNAEKIANVYERVIDKNPEVLNV
;
A
#
# COMPACT_ATOMS: atom_id res chain seq x y z
N MET A 1 -9.53 -4.51 -23.99
CA MET A 1 -9.74 -5.95 -23.72
C MET A 1 -8.85 -6.30 -22.52
N GLU A 2 -9.43 -6.77 -21.46
CA GLU A 2 -8.69 -7.25 -20.29
C GLU A 2 -8.31 -8.72 -20.56
N ILE A 3 -7.02 -9.01 -20.49
CA ILE A 3 -6.50 -10.38 -20.63
C ILE A 3 -6.12 -10.81 -19.23
N GLU A 4 -7.06 -11.48 -18.57
CA GLU A 4 -6.78 -12.08 -17.26
C GLU A 4 -6.02 -13.39 -17.42
N PRO A 5 -4.96 -13.63 -16.60
CA PRO A 5 -4.43 -14.96 -16.45
C PRO A 5 -5.52 -15.86 -15.89
N LYS A 6 -5.69 -17.06 -16.46
CA LYS A 6 -6.66 -18.03 -15.91
C LYS A 6 -6.46 -18.15 -14.41
N PRO A 7 -7.53 -18.05 -13.61
CA PRO A 7 -7.41 -17.96 -12.15
C PRO A 7 -6.64 -19.16 -11.59
N TRP A 8 -5.67 -18.87 -10.77
CA TRP A 8 -4.84 -19.83 -10.06
C TRP A 8 -5.61 -20.46 -8.89
N ASN A 9 -6.67 -21.20 -9.15
CA ASN A 9 -7.36 -22.02 -8.16
C ASN A 9 -6.55 -23.28 -7.85
N SER A 10 -5.34 -23.12 -7.33
CA SER A 10 -4.56 -24.22 -6.80
C SER A 10 -4.33 -23.98 -5.32
N PRO A 11 -4.88 -24.82 -4.42
CA PRO A 11 -4.60 -24.69 -2.99
C PRO A 11 -3.10 -24.82 -2.74
N ASP A 12 -2.57 -24.05 -1.79
CA ASP A 12 -1.15 -23.99 -1.43
C ASP A 12 -0.49 -25.33 -1.07
N LYS A 13 -1.29 -26.35 -0.82
CA LYS A 13 -0.83 -27.73 -0.51
C LYS A 13 -0.23 -28.48 -1.69
N LEU A 14 -0.39 -28.02 -2.93
CA LEU A 14 0.07 -28.70 -4.16
C LEU A 14 1.52 -28.39 -4.57
N TRP A 15 2.23 -27.55 -3.82
CA TRP A 15 3.64 -27.24 -4.06
C TRP A 15 4.58 -28.46 -3.99
N MET A 16 4.20 -29.50 -3.22
CA MET A 16 5.00 -30.70 -3.03
C MET A 16 4.80 -31.78 -4.14
N SER A 17 3.88 -31.61 -5.06
CA SER A 17 3.42 -32.64 -6.00
C SER A 17 3.80 -32.40 -7.47
N GLY A 18 4.88 -31.67 -7.78
CA GLY A 18 5.28 -31.33 -9.18
C GLY A 18 4.44 -30.21 -9.83
N LEU A 19 3.33 -29.82 -9.22
CA LEU A 19 2.44 -28.75 -9.68
C LEU A 19 3.08 -27.36 -9.53
N GLY A 20 4.10 -27.20 -8.67
CA GLY A 20 4.89 -25.98 -8.55
C GLY A 20 5.66 -25.64 -9.84
N ILE A 21 6.26 -26.64 -10.49
CA ILE A 21 6.99 -26.46 -11.77
C ILE A 21 6.01 -26.04 -12.87
N ARG A 22 4.80 -26.66 -12.89
CA ARG A 22 3.75 -26.29 -13.84
C ARG A 22 3.33 -24.84 -13.68
N LYS A 23 3.21 -24.36 -12.44
CA LYS A 23 2.91 -22.95 -12.15
C LYS A 23 3.92 -21.99 -12.76
N TYR A 24 5.22 -22.28 -12.57
CA TYR A 24 6.28 -21.46 -13.17
C TYR A 24 6.28 -21.53 -14.70
N TYR A 25 6.05 -22.70 -15.28
CA TYR A 25 5.92 -22.85 -16.73
C TYR A 25 4.75 -22.03 -17.27
N GLU A 26 3.56 -22.11 -16.66
CA GLU A 26 2.38 -21.35 -17.06
C GLU A 26 2.65 -19.84 -16.94
N CYS A 27 3.20 -19.37 -15.82
CA CYS A 27 3.41 -17.94 -15.54
C CYS A 27 4.52 -17.32 -16.39
N TYR A 28 5.66 -18.00 -16.55
CA TYR A 28 6.86 -17.42 -17.17
C TYR A 28 7.07 -17.79 -18.63
N TRP A 29 6.31 -18.76 -19.15
CA TRP A 29 6.44 -19.20 -20.52
C TRP A 29 5.13 -19.19 -21.29
N ARG A 30 4.16 -20.00 -20.89
CA ARG A 30 2.93 -20.20 -21.67
C ARG A 30 2.07 -18.93 -21.74
N TYR A 31 1.76 -18.32 -20.59
CA TYR A 31 0.94 -17.11 -20.54
C TYR A 31 1.61 -15.92 -21.29
N PRO A 32 2.89 -15.59 -21.08
CA PRO A 32 3.56 -14.56 -21.88
C PRO A 32 3.55 -14.85 -23.39
N GLN A 33 3.69 -16.12 -23.80
CA GLN A 33 3.60 -16.53 -25.19
C GLN A 33 2.20 -16.28 -25.76
N GLU A 34 1.15 -16.70 -25.06
CA GLU A 34 -0.24 -16.48 -25.46
C GLU A 34 -0.57 -14.98 -25.57
N VAL A 35 -0.12 -14.17 -24.60
CA VAL A 35 -0.32 -12.71 -24.63
C VAL A 35 0.45 -12.07 -25.78
N SER A 36 1.65 -12.52 -26.08
CA SER A 36 2.46 -11.94 -27.17
C SER A 36 1.89 -12.18 -28.57
N GLN A 37 0.95 -13.12 -28.71
CA GLN A 37 0.24 -13.39 -29.99
C GLN A 37 -0.98 -12.48 -30.18
N GLN A 38 -1.40 -11.76 -29.14
CA GLN A 38 -2.51 -10.82 -29.25
C GLN A 38 -2.07 -9.53 -29.94
N GLN A 39 -3.01 -8.83 -30.56
CA GLN A 39 -2.80 -7.54 -31.21
C GLN A 39 -3.56 -6.45 -30.45
N ALA A 40 -2.85 -5.39 -30.12
CA ALA A 40 -3.44 -4.18 -29.51
C ALA A 40 -2.56 -2.97 -29.83
N ASP A 41 -3.14 -1.78 -29.79
CA ASP A 41 -2.37 -0.54 -29.96
C ASP A 41 -1.33 -0.36 -28.84
N ILE A 42 -1.67 -0.84 -27.63
CA ILE A 42 -0.82 -0.78 -26.44
C ILE A 42 -1.20 -1.89 -25.44
N PHE A 43 -0.22 -2.44 -24.77
CA PHE A 43 -0.39 -3.35 -23.63
C PHE A 43 -0.02 -2.63 -22.36
N HIS A 44 -0.89 -2.69 -21.35
CA HIS A 44 -0.60 -2.18 -20.01
C HIS A 44 -0.52 -3.32 -19.01
N ILE A 45 0.67 -3.54 -18.45
CA ILE A 45 0.91 -4.47 -17.35
C ILE A 45 0.68 -3.68 -16.06
N VAL A 46 -0.46 -3.94 -15.42
CA VAL A 46 -0.91 -3.14 -14.26
C VAL A 46 -0.20 -3.47 -12.95
N ASP A 47 0.51 -4.60 -12.89
CA ASP A 47 1.32 -5.01 -11.73
C ASP A 47 2.76 -5.29 -12.15
N HIS A 48 3.72 -4.62 -11.50
CA HIS A 48 5.15 -4.76 -11.76
C HIS A 48 5.70 -6.18 -11.53
N THR A 49 5.01 -7.00 -10.73
CA THR A 49 5.41 -8.39 -10.51
C THR A 49 5.25 -9.24 -11.76
N ASP A 50 4.43 -8.82 -12.73
CA ASP A 50 4.23 -9.44 -14.03
C ASP A 50 5.02 -8.76 -15.16
N ALA A 51 5.90 -7.82 -14.84
CA ALA A 51 6.66 -7.06 -15.84
C ALA A 51 7.55 -7.91 -16.73
N HIS A 52 7.86 -9.17 -16.37
CA HIS A 52 8.57 -10.12 -17.24
C HIS A 52 7.87 -10.32 -18.59
N ILE A 53 6.54 -10.16 -18.66
CA ILE A 53 5.73 -10.25 -19.87
C ILE A 53 6.15 -9.18 -20.89
N ALA A 54 6.62 -8.01 -20.43
CA ALA A 54 7.10 -6.95 -21.31
C ALA A 54 8.21 -7.44 -22.28
N ARG A 55 9.08 -8.36 -21.85
CA ARG A 55 10.13 -8.94 -22.71
C ARG A 55 9.56 -9.67 -23.93
N TRP A 56 8.46 -10.41 -23.74
CA TRP A 56 7.78 -11.16 -24.80
C TRP A 56 7.03 -10.22 -25.74
N LEU A 57 6.27 -9.31 -25.19
CA LEU A 57 5.53 -8.32 -25.97
C LEU A 57 6.45 -7.44 -26.81
N ARG A 58 7.58 -6.99 -26.26
CA ARG A 58 8.57 -6.19 -27.00
C ARG A 58 9.24 -6.97 -28.12
N LYS A 59 9.53 -8.26 -27.93
CA LYS A 59 10.03 -9.14 -29.00
C LYS A 59 9.03 -9.31 -30.14
N ALA A 60 7.73 -9.28 -29.81
CA ALA A 60 6.64 -9.32 -30.80
C ALA A 60 6.33 -7.94 -31.41
N GLY A 61 7.15 -6.91 -31.15
CA GLY A 61 6.98 -5.57 -31.70
C GLY A 61 5.88 -4.73 -31.03
N GLN A 62 5.28 -5.21 -29.92
CA GLN A 62 4.18 -4.55 -29.26
C GLN A 62 4.63 -3.36 -28.41
N ARG A 63 3.75 -2.37 -28.23
CA ARG A 63 3.95 -1.25 -27.30
C ARG A 63 3.50 -1.64 -25.90
N VAL A 64 4.36 -1.35 -24.90
CA VAL A 64 4.15 -1.83 -23.53
C VAL A 64 4.32 -0.69 -22.54
N VAL A 65 3.35 -0.55 -21.63
CA VAL A 65 3.43 0.26 -20.43
C VAL A 65 3.35 -0.65 -19.20
N VAL A 66 4.06 -0.31 -18.12
CA VAL A 66 4.03 -1.08 -16.86
C VAL A 66 3.78 -0.13 -15.71
N THR A 67 2.85 -0.46 -14.80
CA THR A 67 2.70 0.24 -13.52
C THR A 67 3.54 -0.43 -12.44
N CYS A 68 4.33 0.39 -11.73
CA CYS A 68 5.10 0.00 -10.58
C CYS A 68 4.43 0.50 -9.29
N HIS A 69 4.03 -0.42 -8.42
CA HIS A 69 3.42 -0.09 -7.14
C HIS A 69 4.45 0.14 -6.03
N ASP A 70 5.51 -0.64 -5.98
CA ASP A 70 6.65 -0.46 -5.10
C ASP A 70 7.84 -1.31 -5.54
N LEU A 71 9.00 -1.08 -4.93
CA LEU A 71 10.20 -1.89 -5.10
C LEU A 71 10.76 -2.32 -3.74
N VAL A 72 9.89 -2.47 -2.75
CA VAL A 72 10.28 -2.78 -1.36
C VAL A 72 11.13 -4.04 -1.24
N GLN A 73 10.88 -5.06 -2.06
CA GLN A 73 11.65 -6.31 -2.03
C GLN A 73 13.13 -6.13 -2.46
N PHE A 74 13.49 -5.05 -3.15
CA PHE A 74 14.89 -4.70 -3.38
C PHE A 74 15.55 -4.09 -2.13
N ILE A 75 14.77 -3.37 -1.31
CA ILE A 75 15.25 -2.57 -0.17
C ILE A 75 15.18 -3.41 1.10
N GLN A 76 14.07 -4.13 1.31
CA GLN A 76 13.79 -4.98 2.47
C GLN A 76 13.28 -6.34 2.01
N PRO A 77 14.15 -7.26 1.55
CA PRO A 77 13.73 -8.57 1.06
C PRO A 77 13.03 -9.38 2.17
N GLU A 78 11.88 -9.93 1.86
CA GLU A 78 11.16 -10.81 2.80
C GLU A 78 11.85 -12.16 2.92
N LYS A 79 12.08 -12.62 4.15
CA LYS A 79 12.75 -13.88 4.46
C LYS A 79 11.78 -15.07 4.63
N GLN A 80 10.49 -14.87 4.39
CA GLN A 80 9.44 -15.85 4.72
C GLN A 80 9.32 -17.01 3.72
N SER A 81 10.03 -16.99 2.59
CA SER A 81 10.01 -18.09 1.61
C SER A 81 10.85 -19.28 2.09
N ARG A 82 10.44 -20.51 1.74
CA ARG A 82 11.24 -21.73 1.94
C ARG A 82 12.60 -21.67 1.22
N PHE A 83 12.67 -20.93 0.10
CA PHE A 83 13.88 -20.70 -0.69
C PHE A 83 14.04 -19.18 -0.97
N PRO A 84 14.46 -18.37 0.03
CA PRO A 84 14.43 -16.90 -0.09
C PRO A 84 15.25 -16.36 -1.26
N ALA A 85 16.44 -16.92 -1.50
CA ALA A 85 17.32 -16.47 -2.59
C ALA A 85 16.72 -16.74 -3.98
N LEU A 86 16.14 -17.91 -4.19
CA LEU A 86 15.50 -18.28 -5.45
C LEU A 86 14.23 -17.43 -5.68
N SER A 87 13.40 -17.29 -4.66
CA SER A 87 12.19 -16.46 -4.74
C SER A 87 12.53 -15.01 -5.07
N LEU A 88 13.56 -14.46 -4.45
CA LEU A 88 14.05 -13.10 -4.73
C LEU A 88 14.62 -12.99 -6.15
N ALA A 89 15.36 -13.99 -6.63
CA ALA A 89 15.90 -13.99 -7.98
C ALA A 89 14.78 -14.01 -9.03
N ILE A 90 13.75 -14.85 -8.85
CA ILE A 90 12.58 -14.92 -9.72
C ILE A 90 11.82 -13.58 -9.70
N TRP A 91 11.59 -13.03 -8.52
CA TRP A 91 10.92 -11.73 -8.39
C TRP A 91 11.73 -10.62 -9.08
N ARG A 92 13.05 -10.57 -8.89
CA ARG A 92 13.93 -9.63 -9.60
C ARG A 92 13.88 -9.81 -11.11
N TYR A 93 13.87 -11.05 -11.58
CA TYR A 93 13.70 -11.32 -13.02
C TYR A 93 12.36 -10.76 -13.53
N SER A 94 11.27 -10.94 -12.79
CA SER A 94 9.98 -10.36 -13.17
C SER A 94 10.07 -8.84 -13.25
N VAL A 95 10.41 -8.20 -12.16
CA VAL A 95 10.36 -6.74 -12.02
C VAL A 95 11.32 -6.03 -12.99
N THR A 96 12.51 -6.59 -13.27
CA THR A 96 13.45 -6.03 -14.24
C THR A 96 12.93 -6.08 -15.69
N GLY A 97 11.82 -6.78 -15.94
CA GLY A 97 11.10 -6.70 -17.22
C GLY A 97 10.61 -5.28 -17.54
N MET A 98 10.38 -4.43 -16.56
CA MET A 98 10.04 -3.01 -16.77
C MET A 98 11.06 -2.24 -17.60
N GLN A 99 12.33 -2.62 -17.55
CA GLN A 99 13.40 -2.00 -18.37
C GLN A 99 13.16 -2.15 -19.88
N GLN A 100 12.32 -3.10 -20.28
CA GLN A 100 11.97 -3.34 -21.69
C GLN A 100 10.69 -2.60 -22.10
N ALA A 101 9.94 -2.04 -21.15
CA ALA A 101 8.72 -1.29 -21.47
C ALA A 101 9.02 0.01 -22.24
N ASN A 102 8.09 0.45 -23.07
CA ASN A 102 8.20 1.76 -23.74
C ASN A 102 8.07 2.90 -22.72
N HIS A 103 7.27 2.69 -21.68
CA HIS A 103 7.08 3.64 -20.61
C HIS A 103 6.68 2.93 -19.32
N ALA A 104 7.00 3.53 -18.19
CA ALA A 104 6.64 3.02 -16.89
C ALA A 104 5.87 4.08 -16.09
N ILE A 105 4.89 3.64 -15.33
CA ILE A 105 4.07 4.48 -14.45
C ILE A 105 4.46 4.18 -13.01
N ALA A 106 4.83 5.19 -12.25
CA ALA A 106 5.11 5.09 -10.83
C ALA A 106 3.93 5.66 -10.04
N VAL A 107 3.49 4.96 -9.00
CA VAL A 107 2.36 5.39 -8.15
C VAL A 107 2.73 6.53 -7.18
N SER A 108 4.02 6.87 -7.08
CA SER A 108 4.54 8.01 -6.30
C SER A 108 5.88 8.48 -6.84
N SER A 109 6.30 9.69 -6.47
CA SER A 109 7.65 10.20 -6.79
C SER A 109 8.73 9.37 -6.10
N ASN A 110 8.46 8.80 -4.92
CA ASN A 110 9.38 7.88 -4.26
C ASN A 110 9.58 6.62 -5.10
N THR A 111 8.49 5.98 -5.55
CA THR A 111 8.56 4.80 -6.43
C THR A 111 9.31 5.13 -7.74
N ALA A 112 9.10 6.32 -8.32
CA ALA A 112 9.84 6.76 -9.50
C ALA A 112 11.35 6.88 -9.24
N LYS A 113 11.76 7.42 -8.10
CA LYS A 113 13.18 7.46 -7.69
C LYS A 113 13.76 6.05 -7.52
N ASP A 114 13.02 5.14 -6.90
CA ASP A 114 13.46 3.75 -6.74
C ASP A 114 13.62 3.06 -8.10
N MET A 115 12.70 3.28 -9.05
CA MET A 115 12.82 2.75 -10.42
C MET A 115 14.07 3.28 -11.13
N GLN A 116 14.39 4.57 -10.96
CA GLN A 116 15.62 5.16 -11.52
C GLN A 116 16.89 4.58 -10.88
N HIS A 117 16.91 4.47 -9.55
CA HIS A 117 18.09 4.04 -8.84
C HIS A 117 18.33 2.52 -8.91
N LEU A 118 17.27 1.72 -8.71
CA LEU A 118 17.38 0.26 -8.60
C LEU A 118 17.30 -0.43 -9.97
N LEU A 119 16.45 0.09 -10.85
CA LEU A 119 16.22 -0.51 -12.18
C LEU A 119 16.89 0.28 -13.32
N LYS A 120 17.52 1.42 -13.04
CA LYS A 120 18.18 2.27 -14.05
C LYS A 120 17.25 2.70 -15.20
N ILE A 121 15.94 2.82 -14.94
CA ILE A 121 14.97 3.30 -15.93
C ILE A 121 15.17 4.82 -16.08
N PRO A 122 15.36 5.34 -17.31
CA PRO A 122 15.54 6.78 -17.50
C PRO A 122 14.35 7.60 -17.03
N PRO A 123 14.54 8.78 -16.41
CA PRO A 123 13.44 9.65 -15.95
C PRO A 123 12.43 9.98 -17.06
N ALA A 124 12.89 10.14 -18.31
CA ALA A 124 12.03 10.41 -19.47
C ALA A 124 11.05 9.27 -19.80
N GLN A 125 11.31 8.07 -19.31
CA GLN A 125 10.45 6.89 -19.48
C GLN A 125 9.57 6.64 -18.26
N ILE A 126 9.53 7.54 -17.27
CA ILE A 126 8.72 7.38 -16.07
C ILE A 126 7.71 8.51 -15.98
N THR A 127 6.45 8.19 -15.73
CA THR A 127 5.42 9.16 -15.35
C THR A 127 4.90 8.82 -13.96
N VAL A 128 4.82 9.82 -13.09
CA VAL A 128 4.20 9.67 -11.76
C VAL A 128 2.70 9.91 -11.89
N ALA A 129 1.91 8.87 -11.63
CA ALA A 129 0.47 8.91 -11.55
C ALA A 129 0.03 8.44 -10.15
N LEU A 130 -0.25 9.39 -9.26
CA LEU A 130 -0.66 9.09 -7.89
C LEU A 130 -1.97 8.31 -7.89
N ASN A 131 -2.07 7.28 -7.04
CA ASN A 131 -3.31 6.54 -6.87
C ASN A 131 -4.43 7.43 -6.33
N GLY A 132 -5.67 7.03 -6.62
CA GLY A 132 -6.86 7.64 -6.05
C GLY A 132 -7.39 6.88 -4.83
N VAL A 133 -8.35 7.46 -4.15
CA VAL A 133 -9.18 6.80 -3.16
C VAL A 133 -10.56 6.50 -3.77
N GLU A 134 -11.15 5.37 -3.42
CA GLU A 134 -12.49 5.02 -3.87
C GLU A 134 -13.53 5.93 -3.20
N SER A 135 -14.56 6.32 -3.94
CA SER A 135 -15.61 7.22 -3.45
C SER A 135 -16.45 6.65 -2.29
N LYS A 136 -16.39 5.33 -2.07
CA LYS A 136 -17.02 4.69 -0.91
C LYS A 136 -16.39 5.12 0.42
N PHE A 137 -15.08 5.43 0.44
CA PHE A 137 -14.43 5.97 1.62
C PHE A 137 -14.88 7.40 1.82
N GLN A 138 -15.78 7.61 2.75
CA GLN A 138 -16.41 8.89 3.06
C GLN A 138 -16.76 8.99 4.53
N VAL A 139 -17.08 10.20 4.96
CA VAL A 139 -17.55 10.45 6.32
C VAL A 139 -18.95 9.85 6.51
N LEU A 140 -19.13 9.03 7.54
CA LEU A 140 -20.39 8.45 7.94
C LEU A 140 -21.15 9.35 8.91
N SER A 141 -22.44 9.03 9.15
CA SER A 141 -23.26 9.71 10.16
C SER A 141 -22.70 9.47 11.56
N ARG A 142 -22.93 10.41 12.46
CA ARG A 142 -22.51 10.30 13.85
C ARG A 142 -23.13 9.09 14.53
N ASP A 143 -24.40 8.80 14.28
CA ASP A 143 -25.10 7.67 14.86
C ASP A 143 -24.44 6.33 14.50
N ALA A 144 -24.04 6.15 13.23
CA ALA A 144 -23.32 4.94 12.79
C ALA A 144 -21.96 4.79 13.50
N VAL A 145 -21.24 5.89 13.71
CA VAL A 145 -19.96 5.91 14.43
C VAL A 145 -20.18 5.56 15.91
N ASP A 146 -21.17 6.19 16.56
CA ASP A 146 -21.45 5.99 17.99
C ASP A 146 -21.92 4.55 18.25
N MET A 147 -22.75 3.97 17.39
CA MET A 147 -23.17 2.56 17.47
C MET A 147 -21.97 1.60 17.41
N LEU A 148 -21.02 1.84 16.48
CA LEU A 148 -19.84 0.97 16.38
C LEU A 148 -18.93 1.12 17.60
N ARG A 149 -18.70 2.33 18.08
CA ARG A 149 -17.90 2.55 19.31
C ARG A 149 -18.53 1.86 20.51
N GLN A 150 -19.86 1.94 20.66
CA GLN A 150 -20.58 1.25 21.73
C GLN A 150 -20.45 -0.28 21.62
N GLN A 151 -20.61 -0.83 20.42
CA GLN A 151 -20.47 -2.28 20.17
C GLN A 151 -19.11 -2.82 20.63
N TYR A 152 -18.04 -2.05 20.48
CA TYR A 152 -16.68 -2.43 20.88
C TYR A 152 -16.22 -1.81 22.19
N SER A 153 -17.16 -1.31 23.00
CA SER A 153 -16.90 -0.73 24.34
C SER A 153 -15.84 0.39 24.32
N VAL A 154 -15.83 1.20 23.27
CA VAL A 154 -14.96 2.37 23.16
C VAL A 154 -15.70 3.58 23.72
N PHE A 155 -15.41 3.91 24.98
CA PHE A 155 -16.01 5.02 25.68
C PHE A 155 -15.45 6.37 25.20
N PRO A 156 -16.13 7.51 25.47
CA PRO A 156 -15.71 8.83 25.01
C PRO A 156 -14.29 9.24 25.45
N GLU A 157 -13.86 8.80 26.63
CA GLU A 157 -12.51 9.04 27.18
C GLU A 157 -11.44 8.12 26.62
N THR A 158 -11.81 7.03 25.94
CA THR A 158 -10.89 6.05 25.39
C THR A 158 -10.37 6.49 24.02
N ILE A 159 -9.07 6.63 23.89
CA ILE A 159 -8.40 6.91 22.62
C ILE A 159 -8.42 5.65 21.77
N CYS A 160 -9.14 5.67 20.66
CA CYS A 160 -9.19 4.57 19.71
C CYS A 160 -8.16 4.79 18.58
N LEU A 161 -7.06 4.06 18.62
CA LEU A 161 -6.06 4.02 17.55
C LEU A 161 -6.42 2.92 16.56
N LEU A 162 -6.37 3.23 15.28
CA LEU A 162 -6.54 2.25 14.20
C LEU A 162 -5.21 2.00 13.49
N HIS A 163 -4.86 0.73 13.29
CA HIS A 163 -3.77 0.33 12.41
C HIS A 163 -4.30 -0.62 11.33
N VAL A 164 -4.11 -0.26 10.06
CA VAL A 164 -4.59 -1.03 8.90
C VAL A 164 -3.42 -1.59 8.11
N GLY A 165 -3.35 -2.92 8.00
CA GLY A 165 -2.33 -3.58 7.20
C GLY A 165 -1.91 -4.95 7.68
N GLY A 166 -1.13 -5.64 6.85
CA GLY A 166 -0.50 -6.92 7.17
C GLY A 166 0.61 -6.80 8.23
N THR A 167 1.25 -7.93 8.54
CA THR A 167 2.33 -8.01 9.54
C THR A 167 3.73 -8.03 8.95
N HIS A 168 3.87 -7.59 7.70
CA HIS A 168 5.18 -7.39 7.09
C HIS A 168 6.01 -6.40 7.90
N GLN A 169 7.31 -6.64 8.01
CA GLN A 169 8.23 -5.80 8.80
C GLN A 169 8.10 -4.30 8.47
N ARG A 170 7.88 -3.98 7.19
CA ARG A 170 7.70 -2.58 6.74
C ARG A 170 6.52 -1.86 7.38
N LYS A 171 5.50 -2.57 7.87
CA LYS A 171 4.34 -1.97 8.56
C LYS A 171 4.62 -1.58 10.01
N ASN A 172 5.73 -2.02 10.56
CA ASN A 172 6.30 -1.58 11.84
C ASN A 172 5.33 -1.68 13.03
N ILE A 173 4.64 -2.82 13.12
CA ILE A 173 3.60 -3.04 14.15
C ILE A 173 4.19 -2.98 15.56
N LEU A 174 5.44 -3.37 15.73
CA LEU A 174 6.08 -3.30 17.05
C LEU A 174 6.10 -1.86 17.58
N THR A 175 6.35 -0.87 16.73
CA THR A 175 6.26 0.56 17.11
C THR A 175 4.84 0.94 17.50
N VAL A 176 3.82 0.46 16.78
CA VAL A 176 2.40 0.69 17.16
C VAL A 176 2.12 0.14 18.57
N LEU A 177 2.59 -1.07 18.86
CA LEU A 177 2.41 -1.70 20.18
C LEU A 177 3.14 -0.93 21.29
N LYS A 178 4.36 -0.43 21.02
CA LYS A 178 5.12 0.42 21.96
C LYS A 178 4.39 1.75 22.25
N VAL A 179 3.77 2.35 21.24
CA VAL A 179 2.97 3.57 21.44
C VAL A 179 1.77 3.29 22.33
N VAL A 180 1.04 2.19 22.12
CA VAL A 180 -0.09 1.79 22.98
C VAL A 180 0.37 1.54 24.42
N GLU A 181 1.47 0.84 24.62
CA GLU A 181 2.07 0.56 25.91
C GLU A 181 2.45 1.86 26.63
N SER A 182 3.13 2.78 25.95
CA SER A 182 3.56 4.08 26.51
C SER A 182 2.34 4.95 26.91
N LEU A 183 1.30 5.01 26.08
CA LEU A 183 0.07 5.74 26.41
C LEU A 183 -0.60 5.16 27.67
N ARG A 184 -0.68 3.82 27.77
CA ARG A 184 -1.23 3.15 28.93
C ARG A 184 -0.42 3.41 30.19
N THR A 185 0.90 3.35 30.11
CA THR A 185 1.81 3.64 31.23
C THR A 185 1.67 5.08 31.73
N LYS A 186 1.34 6.01 30.83
CA LYS A 186 0.99 7.41 31.18
C LYS A 186 -0.42 7.55 31.79
N GLY A 187 -1.15 6.45 32.03
CA GLY A 187 -2.49 6.44 32.64
C GLY A 187 -3.63 6.82 31.70
N LEU A 188 -3.40 6.79 30.38
CA LEU A 188 -4.44 7.11 29.39
C LEU A 188 -5.25 5.86 29.04
N SER A 189 -6.58 6.01 28.94
CA SER A 189 -7.44 4.98 28.38
C SER A 189 -7.21 4.90 26.88
N VAL A 190 -6.70 3.76 26.38
CA VAL A 190 -6.38 3.55 24.98
C VAL A 190 -6.80 2.17 24.54
N CYS A 191 -7.32 2.07 23.33
CA CYS A 191 -7.51 0.81 22.62
C CYS A 191 -6.86 0.88 21.23
N LEU A 192 -6.36 -0.27 20.76
CA LEU A 192 -5.85 -0.46 19.41
C LEU A 192 -6.79 -1.35 18.62
N TRP A 193 -7.35 -0.84 17.56
CA TRP A 193 -8.03 -1.60 16.52
C TRP A 193 -7.02 -1.96 15.41
N LYS A 194 -6.83 -3.25 15.19
CA LYS A 194 -5.90 -3.73 14.17
C LYS A 194 -6.61 -4.58 13.13
N THR A 195 -6.41 -4.28 11.85
CA THR A 195 -6.87 -5.10 10.73
C THR A 195 -5.69 -5.74 9.98
N GLY A 196 -5.98 -6.74 9.14
CA GLY A 196 -4.98 -7.46 8.35
C GLY A 196 -4.40 -8.68 9.06
N GLY A 197 -3.23 -9.13 8.63
CA GLY A 197 -2.62 -10.38 9.07
C GLY A 197 -2.48 -10.55 10.59
N GLN A 198 -2.41 -11.81 11.02
CA GLN A 198 -2.24 -12.18 12.44
C GLN A 198 -0.92 -11.67 13.01
N PHE A 199 -0.91 -11.33 14.30
CA PHE A 199 0.31 -10.96 15.01
C PHE A 199 1.38 -12.07 14.91
N THR A 200 2.62 -11.68 14.67
CA THR A 200 3.77 -12.59 14.69
C THR A 200 4.06 -13.07 16.13
N PRO A 201 4.85 -14.16 16.31
CA PRO A 201 5.27 -14.60 17.64
C PRO A 201 5.93 -13.46 18.45
N GLU A 202 6.75 -12.62 17.83
CA GLU A 202 7.38 -11.46 18.45
C GLU A 202 6.35 -10.45 18.95
N HIS A 203 5.36 -10.12 18.13
CA HIS A 203 4.28 -9.21 18.52
C HIS A 203 3.47 -9.77 19.69
N LYS A 204 3.15 -11.08 19.66
CA LYS A 204 2.42 -11.76 20.73
C LYS A 204 3.20 -11.77 22.04
N ALA A 205 4.51 -12.02 21.97
CA ALA A 205 5.39 -11.97 23.13
C ALA A 205 5.40 -10.57 23.77
N PHE A 206 5.49 -9.51 22.95
CA PHE A 206 5.43 -8.13 23.44
C PHE A 206 4.06 -7.81 24.07
N ILE A 207 2.96 -8.18 23.42
CA ILE A 207 1.60 -7.99 23.93
C ILE A 207 1.45 -8.65 25.31
N HIS A 208 1.89 -9.89 25.46
CA HIS A 208 1.82 -10.64 26.70
C HIS A 208 2.71 -10.03 27.80
N GLN A 209 3.97 -9.73 27.48
CA GLN A 209 4.91 -9.13 28.43
C GLN A 209 4.40 -7.81 29.02
N HIS A 210 3.73 -6.99 28.19
CA HIS A 210 3.21 -5.68 28.59
C HIS A 210 1.71 -5.68 28.94
N GLN A 211 1.07 -6.86 29.01
CA GLN A 211 -0.36 -7.04 29.38
C GLN A 211 -1.30 -6.15 28.52
N LEU A 212 -1.13 -6.20 27.20
CA LEU A 212 -1.88 -5.38 26.24
C LEU A 212 -3.12 -6.10 25.66
N GLU A 213 -3.39 -7.35 26.01
CA GLU A 213 -4.45 -8.17 25.43
C GLU A 213 -5.82 -7.48 25.47
N GLN A 214 -6.14 -6.85 26.61
CA GLN A 214 -7.42 -6.16 26.81
C GLN A 214 -7.53 -4.81 26.09
N HIS A 215 -6.40 -4.30 25.59
CA HIS A 215 -6.32 -3.02 24.88
C HIS A 215 -6.29 -3.16 23.36
N ILE A 216 -6.39 -4.40 22.84
CA ILE A 216 -6.24 -4.68 21.41
C ILE A 216 -7.44 -5.48 20.91
N ILE A 217 -8.07 -4.99 19.84
CA ILE A 217 -9.07 -5.73 19.07
C ILE A 217 -8.52 -5.99 17.68
N HIS A 218 -8.43 -7.29 17.31
CA HIS A 218 -7.95 -7.69 16.01
C HIS A 218 -9.12 -8.14 15.13
N PHE A 219 -9.39 -7.36 14.07
CA PHE A 219 -10.52 -7.57 13.16
C PHE A 219 -10.22 -8.56 12.01
N GLY A 220 -9.01 -9.11 11.93
CA GLY A 220 -8.62 -9.94 10.79
C GLY A 220 -8.62 -9.13 9.48
N ASN A 221 -9.20 -9.73 8.43
CA ASN A 221 -9.38 -9.07 7.14
C ASN A 221 -10.87 -8.69 7.00
N PRO A 222 -11.28 -7.52 7.47
CA PRO A 222 -12.66 -7.07 7.36
C PRO A 222 -13.00 -6.81 5.88
N ASP A 223 -14.28 -6.88 5.54
CA ASP A 223 -14.77 -6.38 4.27
C ASP A 223 -14.62 -4.86 4.19
N LYS A 224 -14.83 -4.32 3.00
CA LYS A 224 -14.64 -2.88 2.75
C LYS A 224 -15.59 -2.01 3.56
N ASP A 225 -16.82 -2.41 3.72
CA ASP A 225 -17.83 -1.64 4.45
C ASP A 225 -17.48 -1.59 5.95
N THR A 226 -17.11 -2.72 6.53
CA THR A 226 -16.56 -2.77 7.89
C THR A 226 -15.32 -1.90 8.05
N LEU A 227 -14.40 -1.94 7.09
CA LEU A 227 -13.18 -1.12 7.12
C LEU A 227 -13.49 0.39 7.09
N ILE A 228 -14.48 0.82 6.30
CA ILE A 228 -14.96 2.21 6.27
C ILE A 228 -15.51 2.62 7.64
N HIS A 229 -16.29 1.74 8.29
CA HIS A 229 -16.79 1.99 9.63
C HIS A 229 -15.66 2.12 10.67
N LEU A 230 -14.65 1.25 10.60
CA LEU A 230 -13.47 1.31 11.48
C LEU A 230 -12.70 2.61 11.31
N TYR A 231 -12.48 3.07 10.07
CA TYR A 231 -11.84 4.37 9.84
C TYR A 231 -12.64 5.50 10.49
N ASN A 232 -13.95 5.55 10.27
CA ASN A 232 -14.80 6.62 10.77
C ASN A 232 -14.90 6.64 12.31
N ALA A 233 -14.84 5.47 12.95
CA ALA A 233 -15.01 5.33 14.39
C ALA A 233 -13.71 5.46 15.19
N ALA A 234 -12.57 5.35 14.55
CA ALA A 234 -11.26 5.57 15.17
C ALA A 234 -10.98 7.06 15.39
N ASP A 235 -10.31 7.40 16.48
CA ASP A 235 -9.86 8.77 16.74
C ASP A 235 -8.66 9.14 15.88
N ILE A 236 -7.77 8.19 15.63
CA ILE A 236 -6.50 8.40 14.92
C ILE A 236 -6.12 7.14 14.13
N LEU A 237 -5.75 7.27 12.85
CA LEU A 237 -4.97 6.25 12.18
C LEU A 237 -3.49 6.39 12.57
N LEU A 238 -2.91 5.33 13.12
CA LEU A 238 -1.47 5.24 13.42
C LEU A 238 -0.79 4.28 12.44
N SER A 239 0.00 4.83 11.52
CA SER A 239 0.65 4.07 10.43
C SER A 239 2.15 4.40 10.34
N PRO A 240 3.00 3.88 11.27
CA PRO A 240 4.43 4.17 11.32
C PRO A 240 5.23 3.28 10.35
N SER A 241 4.78 3.17 9.10
CA SER A 241 5.41 2.31 8.10
C SER A 241 6.84 2.76 7.80
N LEU A 242 7.76 1.78 7.71
CA LEU A 242 9.15 2.01 7.33
C LEU A 242 9.30 2.29 5.82
N TYR A 243 8.37 1.77 5.04
CA TYR A 243 8.30 1.96 3.59
C TYR A 243 6.88 1.74 3.05
N GLU A 244 6.45 2.63 2.15
CA GLU A 244 5.21 2.48 1.36
C GLU A 244 5.48 2.91 -0.09
N GLY A 245 4.91 2.19 -1.04
CA GLY A 245 4.91 2.62 -2.44
C GLY A 245 3.99 3.82 -2.67
N PHE A 246 2.86 3.87 -1.94
CA PHE A 246 1.92 4.98 -1.96
C PHE A 246 1.34 5.29 -0.57
N GLY A 247 0.67 4.33 0.08
CA GLY A 247 0.01 4.54 1.37
C GLY A 247 -1.50 4.72 1.24
N LEU A 248 -2.19 3.81 0.53
CA LEU A 248 -3.65 3.86 0.35
C LEU A 248 -4.40 3.98 1.67
N THR A 249 -3.98 3.23 2.71
CA THR A 249 -4.63 3.25 4.04
C THR A 249 -4.64 4.63 4.69
N VAL A 250 -3.62 5.45 4.41
CA VAL A 250 -3.54 6.84 4.89
C VAL A 250 -4.56 7.71 4.17
N VAL A 251 -4.70 7.55 2.86
CA VAL A 251 -5.66 8.32 2.06
C VAL A 251 -7.10 7.90 2.36
N GLU A 252 -7.35 6.62 2.58
CA GLU A 252 -8.64 6.07 3.00
C GLU A 252 -9.08 6.66 4.34
N ALA A 253 -8.18 6.70 5.34
CA ALA A 253 -8.45 7.35 6.63
C ALA A 253 -8.78 8.84 6.46
N MET A 254 -8.00 9.57 5.65
CA MET A 254 -8.27 10.97 5.35
C MET A 254 -9.64 11.17 4.69
N ALA A 255 -10.02 10.29 3.76
CA ALA A 255 -11.32 10.35 3.08
C ALA A 255 -12.49 10.10 4.05
N CYS A 256 -12.28 9.28 5.08
CA CYS A 256 -13.21 9.06 6.17
C CYS A 256 -13.17 10.17 7.25
N GLY A 257 -12.28 11.15 7.12
CA GLY A 257 -12.13 12.24 8.07
C GLY A 257 -11.40 11.86 9.35
N THR A 258 -10.64 10.78 9.36
CA THR A 258 -9.85 10.33 10.49
C THR A 258 -8.48 11.02 10.46
N PRO A 259 -8.07 11.72 11.53
CA PRO A 259 -6.72 12.25 11.66
C PRO A 259 -5.65 11.16 11.54
N VAL A 260 -4.53 11.50 10.90
CA VAL A 260 -3.47 10.55 10.58
C VAL A 260 -2.16 10.94 11.26
N ILE A 261 -1.54 9.99 11.95
CA ILE A 261 -0.13 10.03 12.36
C ILE A 261 0.59 8.96 11.54
N THR A 262 1.59 9.36 10.76
CA THR A 262 2.33 8.45 9.89
C THR A 262 3.81 8.83 9.80
N SER A 263 4.57 8.05 9.06
CA SER A 263 6.01 8.25 8.95
C SER A 263 6.38 9.39 7.99
N ASN A 264 7.52 10.02 8.26
CA ASN A 264 8.13 11.05 7.42
C ASN A 264 9.02 10.48 6.30
N VAL A 265 8.84 9.20 5.93
CA VAL A 265 9.68 8.47 4.97
C VAL A 265 8.89 7.97 3.76
N SER A 266 9.62 7.58 2.72
CA SER A 266 9.11 7.01 1.46
C SER A 266 8.07 7.92 0.76
N SER A 267 6.93 7.38 0.31
CA SER A 267 5.86 8.13 -0.36
C SER A 267 4.95 8.92 0.61
N LEU A 268 5.00 8.64 1.91
CA LEU A 268 4.02 9.16 2.88
C LEU A 268 4.01 10.70 2.96
N PRO A 269 5.16 11.41 2.99
CA PRO A 269 5.15 12.89 2.97
C PRO A 269 4.51 13.48 1.70
N GLU A 270 4.78 12.89 0.53
CA GLU A 270 4.18 13.30 -0.74
C GLU A 270 2.66 13.07 -0.75
N VAL A 271 2.23 11.91 -0.24
CA VAL A 271 0.82 11.51 -0.25
C VAL A 271 0.00 12.34 0.73
N THR A 272 0.52 12.59 1.92
CA THR A 272 -0.21 13.31 2.96
C THR A 272 -0.15 14.84 2.79
N GLY A 273 0.93 15.37 2.23
CA GLY A 273 1.18 16.81 2.27
C GLY A 273 1.19 17.33 3.72
N ASP A 274 0.39 18.35 3.99
CA ASP A 274 0.23 18.98 5.32
C ASP A 274 -0.99 18.44 6.11
N ALA A 275 -1.59 17.33 5.65
CA ALA A 275 -2.82 16.77 6.20
C ALA A 275 -2.61 15.64 7.23
N ALA A 276 -1.37 15.31 7.57
CA ALA A 276 -1.01 14.35 8.60
C ALA A 276 0.11 14.87 9.50
N ILE A 277 0.24 14.28 10.69
CA ILE A 277 1.42 14.46 11.52
C ILE A 277 2.47 13.45 11.06
N LEU A 278 3.61 13.96 10.60
CA LEU A 278 4.73 13.18 10.07
C LEU A 278 5.82 13.04 11.13
N ILE A 279 6.17 11.79 11.47
CA ILE A 279 7.13 11.47 12.54
C ILE A 279 8.09 10.40 12.02
N ASP A 280 9.31 10.37 12.57
CA ASP A 280 10.24 9.28 12.28
C ASP A 280 9.61 7.92 12.68
N PRO A 281 9.60 6.90 11.82
CA PRO A 281 8.95 5.62 12.09
C PRO A 281 9.46 4.87 13.33
N VAL A 282 10.59 5.24 13.90
CA VAL A 282 11.13 4.64 15.13
C VAL A 282 10.99 5.54 16.36
N ASP A 283 10.52 6.77 16.19
CA ASP A 283 10.30 7.73 17.28
C ASP A 283 8.94 7.48 17.97
N VAL A 284 8.96 6.56 18.94
CA VAL A 284 7.78 6.19 19.74
C VAL A 284 7.28 7.38 20.55
N GLU A 285 8.18 8.15 21.19
CA GLU A 285 7.78 9.26 22.06
C GLU A 285 7.14 10.39 21.27
N GLY A 286 7.69 10.75 20.11
CA GLY A 286 7.06 11.74 19.21
C GLY A 286 5.67 11.31 18.77
N MET A 287 5.44 10.01 18.52
CA MET A 287 4.11 9.49 18.19
C MET A 287 3.15 9.59 19.38
N VAL A 288 3.62 9.28 20.58
CA VAL A 288 2.83 9.42 21.83
C VAL A 288 2.44 10.89 22.07
N GLU A 289 3.37 11.81 21.89
CA GLU A 289 3.10 13.26 22.00
C GLU A 289 2.06 13.71 20.96
N ALA A 290 2.17 13.23 19.72
CA ALA A 290 1.21 13.55 18.68
C ALA A 290 -0.19 13.00 18.97
N VAL A 291 -0.31 11.78 19.52
CA VAL A 291 -1.59 11.21 19.97
C VAL A 291 -2.17 12.08 21.09
N CYS A 292 -1.37 12.41 22.11
CA CYS A 292 -1.80 13.27 23.21
C CYS A 292 -2.25 14.66 22.73
N LEU A 293 -1.54 15.25 21.79
CA LEU A 293 -1.87 16.54 21.20
C LEU A 293 -3.25 16.51 20.50
N LEU A 294 -3.48 15.51 19.64
CA LEU A 294 -4.76 15.34 18.94
C LEU A 294 -5.90 15.04 19.92
N GLN A 295 -5.65 14.31 21.01
CA GLN A 295 -6.65 14.01 22.03
C GLN A 295 -7.04 15.24 22.86
N LYS A 296 -6.06 16.02 23.30
CA LYS A 296 -6.30 17.17 24.20
C LYS A 296 -6.76 18.42 23.46
N ASN A 297 -6.46 18.55 22.18
CA ASN A 297 -6.74 19.77 21.40
C ASN A 297 -7.74 19.47 20.28
N SER A 298 -9.03 19.69 20.55
CA SER A 298 -10.12 19.47 19.59
C SER A 298 -9.99 20.36 18.33
N VAL A 299 -9.48 21.60 18.45
CA VAL A 299 -9.27 22.52 17.33
C VAL A 299 -8.18 21.96 16.41
N TYR A 300 -7.12 21.43 16.99
CA TYR A 300 -6.01 20.85 16.22
C TYR A 300 -6.45 19.56 15.52
N ARG A 301 -7.20 18.69 16.22
CA ARG A 301 -7.81 17.48 15.65
C ARG A 301 -8.73 17.83 14.48
N GLN A 302 -9.61 18.83 14.64
CA GLN A 302 -10.51 19.27 13.58
C GLN A 302 -9.75 19.81 12.36
N LYS A 303 -8.67 20.56 12.58
CA LYS A 303 -7.80 21.03 11.52
C LYS A 303 -7.22 19.89 10.66
N PHE A 304 -6.71 18.82 11.28
CA PHE A 304 -6.18 17.67 10.54
C PHE A 304 -7.27 16.87 9.84
N ARG A 305 -8.46 16.76 10.45
CA ARG A 305 -9.64 16.19 9.80
C ARG A 305 -9.98 16.94 8.50
N GLU A 306 -10.11 18.25 8.55
CA GLU A 306 -10.46 19.08 7.39
C GLU A 306 -9.39 19.01 6.30
N ARG A 307 -8.12 19.14 6.66
CA ARG A 307 -7.01 18.99 5.72
C ARG A 307 -6.98 17.61 5.07
N GLY A 308 -7.23 16.55 5.84
CA GLY A 308 -7.33 15.18 5.34
C GLY A 308 -8.41 15.02 4.29
N LEU A 309 -9.62 15.53 4.56
CA LEU A 309 -10.73 15.50 3.61
C LEU A 309 -10.42 16.26 2.31
N VAL A 310 -9.78 17.43 2.42
CA VAL A 310 -9.35 18.21 1.24
C VAL A 310 -8.27 17.44 0.46
N ARG A 311 -7.29 16.88 1.15
CA ARG A 311 -6.20 16.11 0.52
C ARG A 311 -6.71 14.87 -0.20
N ALA A 312 -7.59 14.09 0.42
CA ALA A 312 -8.18 12.90 -0.18
C ALA A 312 -8.93 13.22 -1.48
N LYS A 313 -9.68 14.33 -1.54
CA LYS A 313 -10.35 14.79 -2.76
C LYS A 313 -9.39 15.13 -3.91
N GLN A 314 -8.15 15.51 -3.61
CA GLN A 314 -7.13 15.78 -4.63
C GLN A 314 -6.57 14.49 -5.25
N LEU A 315 -6.65 13.37 -4.51
CA LEU A 315 -6.15 12.06 -4.90
C LEU A 315 -7.32 11.22 -5.44
N SER A 316 -7.61 11.35 -6.73
CA SER A 316 -8.74 10.68 -7.38
C SER A 316 -8.28 9.74 -8.50
N TRP A 317 -8.99 8.64 -8.65
CA TRP A 317 -8.79 7.70 -9.75
C TRP A 317 -9.03 8.33 -11.12
N TYR A 318 -9.88 9.37 -11.20
CA TYR A 318 -10.07 10.12 -12.44
C TYR A 318 -8.77 10.81 -12.88
N LYS A 319 -8.10 11.53 -11.98
CA LYS A 319 -6.81 12.18 -12.29
C LYS A 319 -5.70 11.18 -12.57
N ASN A 320 -5.73 10.03 -11.92
CA ASN A 320 -4.81 8.93 -12.22
C ASN A 320 -5.03 8.43 -13.65
N ALA A 321 -6.28 8.10 -14.00
CA ALA A 321 -6.65 7.61 -15.33
C ALA A 321 -6.32 8.62 -16.45
N GLU A 322 -6.56 9.93 -16.22
CA GLU A 322 -6.19 11.00 -17.16
C GLU A 322 -4.68 11.00 -17.45
N LYS A 323 -3.85 10.90 -16.41
CA LYS A 323 -2.39 10.81 -16.58
C LYS A 323 -1.97 9.55 -17.34
N ILE A 324 -2.63 8.41 -17.06
CA ILE A 324 -2.35 7.14 -17.74
C ILE A 324 -2.75 7.24 -19.21
N ALA A 325 -3.91 7.84 -19.53
CA ALA A 325 -4.35 8.07 -20.91
C ALA A 325 -3.32 8.90 -21.70
N ASN A 326 -2.83 9.99 -21.11
CA ASN A 326 -1.76 10.81 -21.72
C ASN A 326 -0.45 10.03 -21.95
N VAL A 327 -0.16 9.01 -21.11
CA VAL A 327 0.97 8.11 -21.34
C VAL A 327 0.71 7.22 -22.57
N TYR A 328 -0.51 6.69 -22.69
CA TYR A 328 -0.87 5.85 -23.84
C TYR A 328 -0.74 6.61 -25.15
N GLU A 329 -1.31 7.80 -25.25
CA GLU A 329 -1.21 8.68 -26.42
C GLU A 329 0.25 8.89 -26.81
N ARG A 330 1.10 9.30 -25.87
CA ARG A 330 2.54 9.51 -26.12
C ARG A 330 3.27 8.26 -26.59
N VAL A 331 2.89 7.07 -26.12
CA VAL A 331 3.53 5.81 -26.50
C VAL A 331 3.05 5.36 -27.88
N ILE A 332 1.79 5.64 -28.23
CA ILE A 332 1.21 5.31 -29.53
C ILE A 332 1.76 6.26 -30.61
N ASP A 333 1.83 7.56 -30.34
CA ASP A 333 2.25 8.58 -31.30
C ASP A 333 3.76 8.60 -31.60
N LYS A 334 4.58 8.05 -30.70
CA LYS A 334 6.02 7.86 -30.99
C LYS A 334 6.20 6.79 -32.07
N ASN A 335 6.21 7.25 -33.33
CA ASN A 335 6.48 6.43 -34.49
C ASN A 335 7.84 5.71 -34.32
N PRO A 336 7.94 4.38 -34.52
CA PRO A 336 9.22 3.67 -34.40
C PRO A 336 10.30 4.11 -35.43
N GLU A 337 9.94 4.88 -36.45
CA GLU A 337 10.85 5.35 -37.49
C GLU A 337 11.80 6.49 -37.06
N VAL A 338 11.62 7.12 -35.90
CA VAL A 338 12.46 8.28 -35.47
C VAL A 338 13.62 7.87 -34.54
N LEU A 339 13.79 6.60 -34.22
CA LEU A 339 14.85 6.10 -33.34
C LEU A 339 16.09 5.57 -34.09
N ASN A 340 16.18 5.78 -35.40
CA ASN A 340 17.38 5.50 -36.22
C ASN A 340 17.95 6.79 -36.84
N VAL A 341 18.42 7.71 -35.97
CA VAL A 341 19.43 8.72 -36.39
C VAL A 341 20.41 8.90 -35.23
#